data_4f7975ca827ebcdb83609831c95dac93
#
_entry.id   4f7975ca827ebcdb83609831c95dac93
#
_cell.length_a   1.000
_cell.length_b   1.000
_cell.length_c   1.000
_cell.angle_alpha   90.00
_cell.angle_beta   90.00
_cell.angle_gamma   90.00
#
_symmetry.space_group_name_H-M   'P 1'
#
loop_
_entity.id
_entity.type
_entity.pdbx_description
1 polymer ?
#
loop_
_entity_poly.entity_id
_entity_poly.type
_entity_poly.pdbx_seq_one_letter_code
_entity_poly.pdbx_strand_id
1 'polypeptide(L)'
;MKYYLNLFSPSTWDHSRKKGSKITGFSIAQKTQAKNISVDSIFLCYLVRVSRWVGILKTTSESFQDNDPIFMEENDKYVIRFNVDPMVILDPDKGLPIKEEFIWNQLEWTKDKPIASPSWASHFQRSLREMPEKDGEFLYNLLLEQNTNQKEYPLTKRENRIISRKTTIITPSGEHEVDIPDDDEID
;
A
#
# COMPACT_ATOMS: atom_id res chain seq x y z
N MET A 1 18.48 7.47 5.77
CA MET A 1 17.44 6.46 5.99
C MET A 1 16.96 6.00 4.62
N LYS A 2 16.70 4.70 4.41
CA LYS A 2 16.20 4.23 3.11
C LYS A 2 14.70 4.08 3.11
N TYR A 3 14.08 4.50 2.03
CA TYR A 3 12.64 4.49 1.84
C TYR A 3 12.26 3.58 0.67
N TYR A 4 11.25 2.77 0.84
CA TYR A 4 10.77 1.83 -0.17
C TYR A 4 9.26 1.94 -0.35
N LEU A 5 8.81 1.87 -1.59
CA LEU A 5 7.40 1.80 -1.93
C LEU A 5 6.83 0.43 -1.53
N ASN A 6 5.74 0.43 -0.78
CA ASN A 6 4.96 -0.76 -0.45
C ASN A 6 3.53 -0.59 -0.95
N LEU A 7 3.15 -1.37 -1.94
CA LEU A 7 1.84 -1.31 -2.58
C LEU A 7 0.84 -2.22 -1.87
N PHE A 8 -0.32 -1.69 -1.61
CA PHE A 8 -1.48 -2.42 -1.10
C PHE A 8 -2.68 -2.24 -2.02
N SER A 9 -3.44 -3.31 -2.24
CA SER A 9 -4.82 -3.18 -2.69
C SER A 9 -5.71 -2.75 -1.51
N PRO A 10 -6.92 -2.25 -1.75
CA PRO A 10 -7.85 -1.95 -0.66
C PRO A 10 -8.11 -3.15 0.28
N SER A 11 -8.22 -4.35 -0.28
CA SER A 11 -8.45 -5.57 0.51
C SER A 11 -7.24 -5.95 1.35
N THR A 12 -6.02 -5.97 0.79
CA THR A 12 -4.81 -6.30 1.55
C THR A 12 -4.49 -5.25 2.61
N TRP A 13 -4.81 -3.97 2.37
CA TRP A 13 -4.68 -2.92 3.37
C TRP A 13 -5.64 -3.13 4.55
N ASP A 14 -6.90 -3.43 4.26
CA ASP A 14 -7.90 -3.71 5.29
C ASP A 14 -7.52 -4.93 6.14
N HIS A 15 -7.08 -6.03 5.52
CA HIS A 15 -6.57 -7.21 6.21
C HIS A 15 -5.35 -6.89 7.09
N SER A 16 -4.39 -6.14 6.56
CA SER A 16 -3.21 -5.72 7.33
C SER A 16 -3.61 -4.94 8.58
N ARG A 17 -4.50 -3.96 8.43
CA ARG A 17 -5.00 -3.14 9.54
C ARG A 17 -5.71 -3.99 10.62
N LYS A 18 -6.60 -4.88 10.21
CA LYS A 18 -7.34 -5.78 11.11
C LYS A 18 -6.41 -6.69 11.92
N LYS A 19 -5.26 -7.07 11.34
CA LYS A 19 -4.22 -7.89 11.98
C LYS A 19 -3.14 -7.07 12.71
N GLY A 20 -3.31 -5.75 12.82
CA GLY A 20 -2.40 -4.85 13.55
C GLY A 20 -1.15 -4.46 12.79
N SER A 21 -1.05 -4.75 11.49
CA SER A 21 0.02 -4.33 10.57
C SER A 21 1.45 -4.63 11.07
N LYS A 22 1.65 -5.73 11.79
CA LYS A 22 2.96 -6.14 12.34
C LYS A 22 3.82 -6.94 11.35
N ILE A 23 3.24 -7.40 10.27
CA ILE A 23 3.90 -8.14 9.18
C ILE A 23 3.47 -7.53 7.86
N THR A 24 4.41 -7.36 6.95
CA THR A 24 4.12 -7.06 5.54
C THR A 24 4.73 -8.12 4.64
N GLY A 25 4.11 -8.37 3.48
CA GLY A 25 4.48 -9.46 2.60
C GLY A 25 4.54 -9.06 1.13
N PHE A 26 5.37 -9.81 0.39
CA PHE A 26 5.68 -9.60 -1.01
C PHE A 26 5.73 -10.93 -1.74
N SER A 27 5.51 -10.91 -3.05
CA SER A 27 5.58 -12.13 -3.86
C SER A 27 6.99 -12.72 -3.91
N ILE A 28 7.08 -13.99 -4.24
CA ILE A 28 8.37 -14.69 -4.39
C ILE A 28 9.30 -14.01 -5.41
N ALA A 29 8.75 -13.37 -6.43
CA ALA A 29 9.51 -12.65 -7.44
C ALA A 29 10.35 -11.49 -6.86
N GLN A 30 9.99 -10.99 -5.67
CA GLN A 30 10.66 -9.88 -5.00
C GLN A 30 11.75 -10.34 -4.00
N LYS A 31 12.00 -11.64 -3.90
CA LYS A 31 12.96 -12.23 -2.95
C LYS A 31 14.36 -11.61 -3.02
N THR A 32 14.87 -11.37 -4.23
CA THR A 32 16.21 -10.78 -4.42
C THR A 32 16.27 -9.32 -3.93
N GLN A 33 15.24 -8.54 -4.24
CA GLN A 33 15.15 -7.15 -3.77
C GLN A 33 15.01 -7.07 -2.26
N ALA A 34 14.16 -7.93 -1.68
CA ALA A 34 13.93 -7.98 -0.25
C ALA A 34 15.20 -8.24 0.57
N LYS A 35 16.11 -9.08 0.07
CA LYS A 35 17.39 -9.37 0.74
C LYS A 35 18.31 -8.15 0.90
N ASN A 36 18.10 -7.11 0.08
CA ASN A 36 18.91 -5.89 0.12
C ASN A 36 18.33 -4.81 1.06
N ILE A 37 17.18 -5.11 1.69
CA ILE A 37 16.52 -4.17 2.60
C ILE A 37 16.95 -4.50 4.03
N SER A 38 17.62 -3.54 4.66
CA SER A 38 18.09 -3.68 6.04
C SER A 38 16.99 -3.39 7.06
N VAL A 39 17.20 -3.84 8.27
CA VAL A 39 16.43 -3.40 9.44
C VAL A 39 16.50 -1.87 9.54
N ASP A 40 15.49 -1.25 10.13
CA ASP A 40 15.27 0.21 10.23
C ASP A 40 14.97 0.92 8.90
N SER A 41 14.78 0.18 7.80
CA SER A 41 14.26 0.75 6.56
C SER A 41 12.78 1.13 6.69
N ILE A 42 12.34 2.10 5.91
CA ILE A 42 10.97 2.61 5.92
C ILE A 42 10.22 2.15 4.68
N PHE A 43 9.08 1.52 4.89
CA PHE A 43 8.09 1.26 3.86
C PHE A 43 7.03 2.35 3.89
N LEU A 44 6.89 3.08 2.77
CA LEU A 44 5.82 4.02 2.54
C LEU A 44 4.68 3.30 1.82
N CYS A 45 3.56 3.15 2.53
CA CYS A 45 2.42 2.37 2.07
C CYS A 45 1.53 3.18 1.12
N TYR A 46 1.34 2.65 -0.07
CA TYR A 46 0.53 3.27 -1.11
C TYR A 46 -0.63 2.37 -1.49
N LEU A 47 -1.83 2.94 -1.46
CA LEU A 47 -3.06 2.25 -1.81
C LEU A 47 -3.32 2.40 -3.31
N VAL A 48 -3.07 1.33 -4.07
CA VAL A 48 -3.30 1.31 -5.52
C VAL A 48 -4.78 1.52 -5.85
N ARG A 49 -5.10 1.91 -7.08
CA ARG A 49 -6.45 2.19 -7.61
C ARG A 49 -7.14 3.41 -7.01
N VAL A 50 -6.94 3.72 -5.74
CA VAL A 50 -7.39 4.97 -5.10
C VAL A 50 -6.29 6.01 -5.04
N SER A 51 -5.06 5.61 -5.33
CA SER A 51 -3.90 6.49 -5.50
C SER A 51 -3.61 7.37 -4.29
N ARG A 52 -3.52 6.75 -3.09
CA ARG A 52 -3.30 7.44 -1.82
C ARG A 52 -2.15 6.84 -1.03
N TRP A 53 -1.37 7.69 -0.38
CA TRP A 53 -0.41 7.28 0.65
C TRP A 53 -1.17 7.08 1.96
N VAL A 54 -1.03 5.91 2.58
CA VAL A 54 -1.88 5.49 3.71
C VAL A 54 -1.13 5.04 4.95
N GLY A 55 0.20 4.95 4.91
CA GLY A 55 0.91 4.50 6.10
C GLY A 55 2.42 4.49 6.00
N ILE A 56 3.02 4.26 7.16
CA ILE A 56 4.45 4.08 7.36
C ILE A 56 4.67 2.82 8.18
N LEU A 57 5.46 1.89 7.65
CA LEU A 57 5.90 0.71 8.36
C LEU A 57 7.43 0.74 8.43
N LYS A 58 7.99 0.54 9.62
CA LYS A 58 9.44 0.45 9.83
C LYS A 58 9.84 -1.03 9.95
N THR A 59 10.83 -1.47 9.18
CA THR A 59 11.30 -2.86 9.26
C THR A 59 11.98 -3.13 10.61
N THR A 60 11.63 -4.24 11.24
CA THR A 60 12.22 -4.71 12.49
C THR A 60 12.96 -6.04 12.34
N SER A 61 12.93 -6.62 11.15
CA SER A 61 13.67 -7.83 10.79
C SER A 61 14.25 -7.72 9.40
N GLU A 62 15.21 -8.57 9.07
CA GLU A 62 15.54 -8.91 7.69
C GLU A 62 14.36 -9.64 7.03
N SER A 63 14.41 -9.79 5.70
CA SER A 63 13.38 -10.54 4.98
C SER A 63 13.47 -12.03 5.30
N PHE A 64 12.33 -12.66 5.50
CA PHE A 64 12.21 -14.10 5.69
C PHE A 64 11.12 -14.67 4.77
N GLN A 65 11.10 -15.98 4.62
CA GLN A 65 10.07 -16.68 3.84
C GLN A 65 9.17 -17.46 4.76
N ASP A 66 7.88 -17.28 4.57
CA ASP A 66 6.85 -17.99 5.33
C ASP A 66 5.59 -18.12 4.43
N ASN A 67 4.91 -19.26 4.51
CA ASN A 67 3.76 -19.60 3.69
C ASN A 67 2.43 -19.50 4.43
N ASP A 68 2.43 -19.16 5.72
CA ASP A 68 1.17 -18.98 6.45
C ASP A 68 0.41 -17.77 5.90
N PRO A 69 -0.90 -17.84 5.66
CA PRO A 69 -1.65 -16.73 5.07
C PRO A 69 -1.64 -15.47 5.94
N ILE A 70 -1.28 -14.32 5.35
CA ILE A 70 -1.30 -13.01 6.04
C ILE A 70 -2.36 -12.05 5.52
N PHE A 71 -2.60 -12.01 4.21
CA PHE A 71 -3.55 -11.11 3.57
C PHE A 71 -4.76 -11.82 2.98
N MET A 72 -4.64 -13.10 2.66
CA MET A 72 -5.69 -13.93 2.08
C MET A 72 -5.81 -15.23 2.89
N GLU A 73 -7.00 -15.80 2.94
CA GLU A 73 -7.21 -17.06 3.67
C GLU A 73 -6.68 -18.28 2.88
N GLU A 74 -6.73 -18.19 1.54
CA GLU A 74 -6.25 -19.24 0.64
C GLU A 74 -5.33 -18.64 -0.44
N ASN A 75 -4.34 -19.41 -0.88
CA ASN A 75 -3.40 -19.06 -1.97
C ASN A 75 -2.70 -17.70 -1.78
N ASP A 76 -2.33 -17.38 -0.55
CA ASP A 76 -1.59 -16.15 -0.27
C ASP A 76 -0.21 -16.18 -0.93
N LYS A 77 -0.03 -15.37 -1.96
CA LYS A 77 1.22 -15.28 -2.72
C LYS A 77 2.32 -14.45 -2.03
N TYR A 78 2.01 -13.82 -0.90
CA TYR A 78 2.88 -12.88 -0.20
C TYR A 78 3.79 -13.61 0.80
N VAL A 79 4.68 -14.48 0.25
CA VAL A 79 5.53 -15.40 1.02
C VAL A 79 6.86 -14.81 1.46
N ILE A 80 7.30 -13.69 0.89
CA ILE A 80 8.51 -12.97 1.33
C ILE A 80 8.09 -11.87 2.28
N ARG A 81 8.56 -11.90 3.52
CA ARG A 81 8.01 -11.10 4.60
C ARG A 81 9.03 -10.33 5.37
N PHE A 82 8.55 -9.29 6.03
CA PHE A 82 9.25 -8.54 7.06
C PHE A 82 8.36 -8.39 8.27
N ASN A 83 8.94 -8.54 9.46
CA ASN A 83 8.34 -7.97 10.65
C ASN A 83 8.51 -6.45 10.58
N VAL A 84 7.48 -5.74 10.96
CA VAL A 84 7.47 -4.28 10.90
C VAL A 84 6.83 -3.67 12.14
N ASP A 85 7.23 -2.44 12.42
CA ASP A 85 6.57 -1.59 13.39
C ASP A 85 5.69 -0.57 12.65
N PRO A 86 4.36 -0.58 12.84
CA PRO A 86 3.44 0.36 12.20
C PRO A 86 3.55 1.73 12.88
N MET A 87 4.20 2.67 12.20
CA MET A 87 4.34 4.05 12.69
C MET A 87 3.13 4.92 12.36
N VAL A 88 2.56 4.72 11.16
CA VAL A 88 1.37 5.40 10.68
C VAL A 88 0.46 4.42 9.96
N ILE A 89 -0.81 4.37 10.34
CA ILE A 89 -1.84 3.57 9.70
C ILE A 89 -3.10 4.42 9.54
N LEU A 90 -3.39 4.83 8.32
CA LEU A 90 -4.52 5.70 8.02
C LEU A 90 -5.68 4.93 7.39
N ASP A 91 -6.88 5.40 7.66
CA ASP A 91 -8.06 5.05 6.88
C ASP A 91 -7.93 5.62 5.46
N PRO A 92 -8.52 4.98 4.45
CA PRO A 92 -8.41 5.46 3.07
C PRO A 92 -8.87 6.91 2.85
N ASP A 93 -9.88 7.38 3.58
CA ASP A 93 -10.39 8.75 3.53
C ASP A 93 -9.47 9.77 4.21
N LYS A 94 -8.55 9.31 5.06
CA LYS A 94 -7.47 10.11 5.65
C LYS A 94 -6.13 9.95 4.91
N GLY A 95 -6.06 9.00 3.97
CA GLY A 95 -4.90 8.82 3.11
C GLY A 95 -4.66 10.03 2.22
N LEU A 96 -3.40 10.39 2.03
CA LEU A 96 -2.97 11.53 1.22
C LEU A 96 -3.08 11.23 -0.26
N PRO A 97 -3.98 11.88 -1.02
CA PRO A 97 -4.09 11.65 -2.47
C PRO A 97 -2.80 12.11 -3.18
N ILE A 98 -2.21 11.25 -4.01
CA ILE A 98 -0.99 11.62 -4.74
C ILE A 98 -1.18 12.81 -5.68
N LYS A 99 -2.42 13.05 -6.13
CA LYS A 99 -2.77 14.14 -7.06
C LYS A 99 -2.99 15.49 -6.38
N GLU A 100 -2.83 15.59 -5.06
CA GLU A 100 -2.75 16.89 -4.39
C GLU A 100 -1.54 17.65 -4.95
N GLU A 101 -1.75 18.89 -5.37
CA GLU A 101 -0.75 19.69 -6.08
C GLU A 101 0.57 19.81 -5.30
N PHE A 102 0.48 19.98 -3.99
CA PHE A 102 1.65 20.10 -3.12
C PHE A 102 2.43 18.78 -2.97
N ILE A 103 1.82 17.61 -3.21
CA ILE A 103 2.49 16.31 -3.27
C ILE A 103 3.03 16.09 -4.68
N TRP A 104 2.18 16.29 -5.68
CA TRP A 104 2.49 16.04 -7.08
C TRP A 104 3.74 16.76 -7.55
N ASN A 105 3.86 18.04 -7.20
CA ASN A 105 4.95 18.90 -7.63
C ASN A 105 6.27 18.65 -6.88
N GLN A 106 6.25 17.89 -5.80
CA GLN A 106 7.45 17.57 -5.02
C GLN A 106 8.11 16.25 -5.45
N LEU A 107 7.31 15.24 -5.80
CA LEU A 107 7.83 13.91 -6.06
C LEU A 107 8.51 13.82 -7.44
N GLU A 108 9.73 13.30 -7.50
CA GLU A 108 10.48 13.11 -8.75
C GLU A 108 9.70 12.27 -9.79
N TRP A 109 8.85 11.37 -9.31
CA TRP A 109 8.07 10.50 -10.18
C TRP A 109 6.88 11.18 -10.84
N THR A 110 6.47 12.35 -10.36
CA THR A 110 5.24 13.04 -10.82
C THR A 110 5.43 14.49 -11.23
N LYS A 111 6.36 15.24 -10.62
CA LYS A 111 6.49 16.72 -10.72
C LYS A 111 6.48 17.30 -12.14
N ASP A 112 7.04 16.59 -13.11
CA ASP A 112 7.14 17.07 -14.48
C ASP A 112 6.13 16.41 -15.43
N LYS A 113 5.12 15.74 -14.87
CA LYS A 113 4.14 14.99 -15.64
C LYS A 113 2.76 15.60 -15.53
N PRO A 114 2.00 15.67 -16.62
CA PRO A 114 0.59 16.07 -16.54
C PRO A 114 -0.19 15.07 -15.67
N ILE A 115 -1.01 15.56 -14.75
CA ILE A 115 -1.84 14.72 -13.85
C ILE A 115 -2.77 13.77 -14.65
N ALA A 116 -3.22 14.21 -15.82
CA ALA A 116 -4.07 13.41 -16.70
C ALA A 116 -3.31 12.31 -17.47
N SER A 117 -1.97 12.37 -17.54
CA SER A 117 -1.16 11.36 -18.23
C SER A 117 -1.04 10.10 -17.39
N PRO A 118 -1.20 8.89 -17.94
CA PRO A 118 -0.98 7.64 -17.23
C PRO A 118 0.51 7.33 -17.00
N SER A 119 1.43 8.07 -17.59
CA SER A 119 2.88 7.77 -17.60
C SER A 119 3.53 7.68 -16.22
N TRP A 120 3.00 8.39 -15.24
CA TRP A 120 3.49 8.36 -13.86
C TRP A 120 3.14 7.06 -13.14
N ALA A 121 2.03 6.40 -13.54
CA ALA A 121 1.54 5.19 -12.87
C ALA A 121 2.52 4.01 -12.97
N SER A 122 3.41 4.00 -13.95
CA SER A 122 4.45 2.97 -14.10
C SER A 122 5.39 2.85 -12.89
N HIS A 123 5.52 3.91 -12.09
CA HIS A 123 6.32 3.90 -10.87
C HIS A 123 5.63 3.13 -9.73
N PHE A 124 4.31 2.94 -9.80
CA PHE A 124 3.44 2.34 -8.78
C PHE A 124 2.93 0.95 -9.18
N GLN A 125 3.67 0.22 -10.02
CA GLN A 125 3.30 -1.12 -10.47
C GLN A 125 3.97 -2.24 -9.67
N ARG A 126 5.05 -1.95 -8.93
CA ARG A 126 5.80 -2.96 -8.17
C ARG A 126 6.24 -2.40 -6.82
N SER A 127 6.00 -3.19 -5.78
CA SER A 127 6.54 -2.94 -4.44
C SER A 127 8.05 -3.12 -4.36
N LEU A 128 8.63 -2.73 -3.23
CA LEU A 128 10.05 -2.77 -2.90
C LEU A 128 10.93 -1.90 -3.81
N ARG A 129 10.32 -0.97 -4.54
CA ARG A 129 11.10 0.03 -5.26
C ARG A 129 11.70 1.01 -4.26
N GLU A 130 13.02 1.17 -4.29
CA GLU A 130 13.70 2.22 -3.53
C GLU A 130 13.27 3.59 -4.06
N MET A 131 12.91 4.47 -3.15
CA MET A 131 12.47 5.82 -3.49
C MET A 131 13.65 6.79 -3.40
N PRO A 132 13.66 7.87 -4.21
CA PRO A 132 14.59 8.97 -4.00
C PRO A 132 14.52 9.44 -2.54
N GLU A 133 15.66 9.65 -1.90
CA GLU A 133 15.72 9.96 -0.47
C GLU A 133 14.90 11.20 -0.10
N LYS A 134 14.95 12.25 -0.94
CA LYS A 134 14.16 13.48 -0.75
C LYS A 134 12.65 13.22 -0.79
N ASP A 135 12.19 12.40 -1.73
CA ASP A 135 10.78 12.04 -1.86
C ASP A 135 10.32 11.21 -0.66
N GLY A 136 11.16 10.25 -0.25
CA GLY A 136 10.90 9.41 0.90
C GLY A 136 10.81 10.21 2.20
N GLU A 137 11.75 11.11 2.44
CA GLU A 137 11.76 11.99 3.62
C GLU A 137 10.54 12.94 3.63
N PHE A 138 10.23 13.54 2.48
CA PHE A 138 9.06 14.40 2.33
C PHE A 138 7.75 13.66 2.69
N LEU A 139 7.53 12.50 2.09
CA LEU A 139 6.32 11.71 2.35
C LEU A 139 6.27 11.17 3.78
N TYR A 140 7.40 10.76 4.32
CA TYR A 140 7.52 10.30 5.71
C TYR A 140 7.05 11.39 6.68
N ASN A 141 7.58 12.61 6.56
CA ASN A 141 7.20 13.71 7.42
C ASN A 141 5.73 14.11 7.23
N LEU A 142 5.26 14.14 5.98
CA LEU A 142 3.88 14.48 5.66
C LEU A 142 2.87 13.46 6.23
N LEU A 143 3.21 12.17 6.19
CA LEU A 143 2.37 11.12 6.78
C LEU A 143 2.36 11.17 8.31
N LEU A 144 3.49 11.51 8.96
CA LEU A 144 3.51 11.74 10.41
C LEU A 144 2.63 12.93 10.80
N GLU A 145 2.72 14.03 10.06
CA GLU A 145 1.85 15.19 10.25
C GLU A 145 0.37 14.83 10.04
N GLN A 146 0.07 14.10 8.97
CA GLN A 146 -1.28 13.64 8.68
C GLN A 146 -1.84 12.72 9.77
N ASN A 147 -1.01 11.85 10.34
CA ASN A 147 -1.40 10.99 11.45
C ASN A 147 -1.77 11.79 12.71
N THR A 148 -1.16 12.95 12.91
CA THR A 148 -1.50 13.86 14.02
C THR A 148 -2.74 14.69 13.71
N ASN A 149 -2.81 15.28 12.52
CA ASN A 149 -3.86 16.22 12.13
C ASN A 149 -5.17 15.55 11.74
N GLN A 150 -5.12 14.29 11.27
CA GLN A 150 -6.27 13.50 10.86
C GLN A 150 -7.19 14.20 9.84
N LYS A 151 -6.59 15.03 8.96
CA LYS A 151 -7.35 15.73 7.92
C LYS A 151 -8.05 14.73 7.01
N GLU A 152 -9.32 14.96 6.75
CA GLU A 152 -10.09 14.15 5.81
C GLU A 152 -9.87 14.60 4.36
N TYR A 153 -9.70 13.61 3.50
CA TYR A 153 -9.70 13.74 2.05
C TYR A 153 -10.83 12.87 1.52
N PRO A 154 -12.06 13.43 1.36
CA PRO A 154 -13.24 12.64 1.02
C PRO A 154 -13.01 11.74 -0.20
N LEU A 155 -13.48 10.52 -0.09
CA LEU A 155 -13.42 9.57 -1.20
C LEU A 155 -14.43 9.94 -2.28
N THR A 156 -14.00 9.92 -3.52
CA THR A 156 -14.90 10.06 -4.67
C THR A 156 -15.84 8.86 -4.76
N LYS A 157 -16.95 8.98 -5.50
CA LYS A 157 -17.87 7.85 -5.75
C LYS A 157 -17.16 6.65 -6.36
N ARG A 158 -16.14 6.87 -7.21
CA ARG A 158 -15.32 5.82 -7.81
C ARG A 158 -14.45 5.13 -6.76
N GLU A 159 -13.74 5.89 -5.94
CA GLU A 159 -12.86 5.35 -4.88
C GLU A 159 -13.69 4.57 -3.85
N ASN A 160 -14.82 5.10 -3.42
CA ASN A 160 -15.74 4.37 -2.54
C ASN A 160 -16.18 3.03 -3.14
N ARG A 161 -16.50 2.99 -4.43
CA ARG A 161 -16.87 1.74 -5.11
C ARG A 161 -15.70 0.76 -5.16
N ILE A 162 -14.48 1.24 -5.33
CA ILE A 162 -13.26 0.40 -5.34
C ILE A 162 -12.99 -0.17 -3.95
N ILE A 163 -13.13 0.63 -2.89
CA ILE A 163 -12.86 0.21 -1.51
C ILE A 163 -13.94 -0.73 -0.98
N SER A 164 -15.21 -0.45 -1.30
CA SER A 164 -16.37 -1.24 -0.86
C SER A 164 -16.70 -2.42 -1.78
N ARG A 165 -15.79 -2.85 -2.64
CA ARG A 165 -16.00 -3.97 -3.57
C ARG A 165 -16.19 -5.30 -2.83
N LYS A 166 -17.28 -5.36 -2.13
CA LYS A 166 -17.88 -6.61 -1.67
C LYS A 166 -18.99 -6.99 -2.63
N THR A 167 -18.82 -8.08 -3.32
CA THR A 167 -19.90 -8.69 -4.08
C THR A 167 -20.65 -9.66 -3.17
N THR A 168 -21.95 -9.54 -3.11
CA THR A 168 -22.78 -10.53 -2.46
C THR A 168 -22.97 -11.71 -3.43
N ILE A 169 -22.43 -12.87 -3.08
CA ILE A 169 -22.71 -14.12 -3.78
C ILE A 169 -23.86 -14.81 -3.04
N ILE A 170 -24.92 -15.13 -3.78
CA ILE A 170 -26.01 -15.93 -3.28
C ILE A 170 -25.67 -17.39 -3.52
N THR A 171 -25.45 -18.14 -2.45
CA THR A 171 -25.26 -19.59 -2.50
C THR A 171 -26.47 -20.31 -1.91
N PRO A 172 -26.63 -21.62 -2.11
CA PRO A 172 -27.71 -22.37 -1.47
C PRO A 172 -27.71 -22.32 0.06
N SER A 173 -26.58 -21.91 0.67
CA SER A 173 -26.42 -21.74 2.13
C SER A 173 -26.71 -20.30 2.61
N GLY A 174 -27.01 -19.35 1.72
CA GLY A 174 -27.31 -17.95 2.05
C GLY A 174 -26.53 -16.93 1.24
N GLU A 175 -26.63 -15.68 1.67
CA GLU A 175 -25.88 -14.57 1.10
C GLU A 175 -24.52 -14.47 1.81
N HIS A 176 -23.43 -14.49 1.03
CA HIS A 176 -22.06 -14.29 1.52
C HIS A 176 -21.44 -13.07 0.86
N GLU A 177 -20.88 -12.17 1.65
CA GLU A 177 -20.01 -11.11 1.12
C GLU A 177 -18.67 -11.72 0.70
N VAL A 178 -18.33 -11.53 -0.56
CA VAL A 178 -17.04 -11.97 -1.14
C VAL A 178 -16.34 -10.76 -1.70
N ASP A 179 -15.06 -10.63 -1.38
CA ASP A 179 -14.21 -9.64 -2.04
C ASP A 179 -14.09 -10.01 -3.52
N ILE A 180 -14.37 -9.05 -4.41
CA ILE A 180 -14.11 -9.24 -5.84
C ILE A 180 -12.57 -9.25 -5.98
N PRO A 181 -11.99 -10.30 -6.58
CA PRO A 181 -10.56 -10.31 -6.88
C PRO A 181 -10.18 -9.05 -7.65
N ASP A 182 -9.02 -8.48 -7.34
CA ASP A 182 -8.49 -7.38 -8.10
C ASP A 182 -8.23 -7.88 -9.53
N ASP A 183 -8.73 -7.15 -10.56
CA ASP A 183 -8.56 -7.51 -11.98
C ASP A 183 -7.08 -7.59 -12.44
N ASP A 184 -6.13 -7.28 -11.54
CA ASP A 184 -4.69 -7.42 -11.76
C ASP A 184 -4.17 -8.85 -11.50
N GLU A 185 -5.04 -9.81 -11.20
CA GLU A 185 -4.68 -11.23 -11.06
C GLU A 185 -4.94 -12.07 -12.33
N ILE A 186 -5.37 -11.41 -13.41
CA ILE A 186 -5.47 -12.05 -14.71
C ILE A 186 -4.30 -11.56 -15.57
N ASP A 187 -3.10 -12.17 -15.35
CA ASP A 187 -2.06 -12.47 -16.34
C ASP A 187 -0.96 -13.32 -15.70
#